data_242b37a821f8158e097d977e564240d1
#
_entry.id   242b37a821f8158e097d977e564240d1
#
_cell.length_a   1.000
_cell.length_b   1.000
_cell.length_c   1.000
_cell.angle_alpha   90.00
_cell.angle_beta   90.00
_cell.angle_gamma   90.00
#
_symmetry.space_group_name_H-M   'P 1'
#
loop_
_entity.id
_entity.type
_entity.pdbx_description
1 polymer ?
#
loop_
_entity_poly.entity_id
_entity_poly.type
_entity_poly.pdbx_seq_one_letter_code
_entity_poly.pdbx_strand_id
1 'polypeptide(L)' 'MPTKFTVTLTSLGNSAVIVIPKPVVDGFGLKMGDKLEVIANACGISIPLKEKKN' A
#
# COMPACT_ATOMS: atom_id res chain seq x y z
N MET A 1 -3.65 -16.61 -6.56
CA MET A 1 -3.51 -16.80 -5.12
C MET A 1 -3.12 -15.48 -4.45
N PRO A 2 -3.75 -15.16 -3.33
CA PRO A 2 -3.36 -13.96 -2.63
C PRO A 2 -1.98 -14.10 -2.01
N THR A 3 -1.26 -13.02 -2.03
CA THR A 3 0.05 -12.95 -1.41
C THR A 3 -0.04 -12.09 -0.16
N LYS A 4 0.54 -12.57 0.90
CA LYS A 4 0.46 -11.91 2.19
C LYS A 4 1.83 -11.41 2.58
N PHE A 5 1.87 -10.15 2.97
CA PHE A 5 3.09 -9.53 3.45
C PHE A 5 2.87 -9.04 4.88
N THR A 6 3.90 -9.15 5.69
CA THR A 6 3.87 -8.59 7.02
C THR A 6 4.68 -7.31 7.01
N VAL A 7 4.05 -6.21 7.41
CA VAL A 7 4.71 -4.92 7.47
C VAL A 7 4.58 -4.37 8.88
N THR A 8 5.48 -3.48 9.23
CA THR A 8 5.51 -2.90 10.57
C THR A 8 5.01 -1.47 10.52
N LEU A 9 4.10 -1.16 11.43
CA LEU A 9 3.63 0.22 11.58
C LEU A 9 4.73 1.01 12.27
N THR A 10 5.08 2.13 11.68
CA THR A 10 6.11 3.00 12.23
C THR A 10 5.60 4.42 12.22
N SER A 11 6.34 5.32 12.82
CA SER A 11 5.91 6.71 12.92
C SER A 11 6.79 7.60 12.05
N LEU A 12 6.16 8.63 11.52
CA LEU A 12 6.85 9.66 10.77
C LEU A 12 6.23 10.99 11.22
N GLY A 13 6.94 11.69 12.11
CA GLY A 13 6.34 12.85 12.75
C GLY A 13 5.15 12.43 13.60
N ASN A 14 4.00 13.03 13.36
CA ASN A 14 2.77 12.71 14.07
C ASN A 14 1.93 11.66 13.33
N SER A 15 2.44 11.12 12.25
CA SER A 15 1.68 10.18 11.44
C SER A 15 2.20 8.77 11.63
N ALA A 16 1.30 7.80 11.44
CA ALA A 16 1.67 6.40 11.41
C ALA A 16 1.80 5.97 9.95
N VAL A 17 2.87 5.26 9.65
CA VAL A 17 3.12 4.86 8.27
C VAL A 17 3.49 3.38 8.21
N ILE A 18 3.27 2.78 7.07
CA ILE A 18 3.75 1.44 6.79
C ILE A 18 4.58 1.48 5.52
N VAL A 19 5.53 0.55 5.43
CA VAL A 19 6.37 0.44 4.25
C VAL A 19 5.72 -0.54 3.29
N ILE A 20 5.43 -0.09 2.09
CA ILE A 20 4.83 -0.97 1.09
C ILE A 20 5.93 -1.84 0.50
N PRO A 21 5.75 -3.16 0.53
CA PRO A 21 6.80 -4.06 0.05
C PRO A 21 7.12 -3.84 -1.43
N LYS A 22 8.38 -4.00 -1.75
CA LYS A 22 8.84 -3.77 -3.11
C LYS A 22 8.11 -4.63 -4.15
N PRO A 23 7.84 -5.92 -3.89
CA PRO A 23 7.08 -6.70 -4.87
C PRO A 23 5.72 -6.09 -5.20
N VAL A 24 5.06 -5.45 -4.21
CA VAL A 24 3.79 -4.79 -4.45
C VAL A 24 4.01 -3.54 -5.30
N VAL A 25 5.03 -2.76 -4.96
CA VAL A 25 5.34 -1.54 -5.72
C VAL A 25 5.61 -1.90 -7.19
N ASP A 26 6.42 -2.92 -7.40
CA ASP A 26 6.79 -3.33 -8.76
C ASP A 26 5.61 -3.94 -9.49
N GLY A 27 4.82 -4.76 -8.81
CA GLY A 27 3.71 -5.45 -9.43
C GLY A 27 2.62 -4.52 -9.91
N PHE A 28 2.42 -3.41 -9.21
CA PHE A 28 1.39 -2.44 -9.58
C PHE A 28 1.97 -1.21 -10.26
N GLY A 29 3.26 -1.18 -10.49
CA GLY A 29 3.88 -0.07 -11.20
C GLY A 29 3.80 1.25 -10.45
N LEU A 30 3.90 1.20 -9.13
CA LEU A 30 3.80 2.40 -8.33
C LEU A 30 5.09 3.19 -8.40
N LYS A 31 4.95 4.51 -8.31
CA LYS A 31 6.10 5.42 -8.34
C LYS A 31 6.01 6.39 -7.18
N MET A 32 7.15 6.88 -6.79
CA MET A 32 7.19 7.92 -5.75
C MET A 32 6.34 9.10 -6.20
N GLY A 33 5.54 9.61 -5.29
CA GLY A 33 4.66 10.71 -5.59
C GLY A 33 3.29 10.31 -6.07
N ASP A 34 3.07 9.04 -6.36
CA ASP A 34 1.74 8.56 -6.74
C ASP A 34 0.78 8.80 -5.60
N LYS A 35 -0.44 9.14 -5.94
CA LYS A 35 -1.49 9.34 -4.96
C LYS A 35 -2.33 8.08 -4.86
N LEU A 36 -2.46 7.59 -3.64
CA LEU A 36 -3.22 6.38 -3.38
C LEU A 36 -4.40 6.71 -2.49
N GLU A 37 -5.51 6.03 -2.73
CA GLU A 37 -6.69 6.21 -1.90
C GLU A 37 -6.71 5.14 -0.84
N VAL A 38 -7.02 5.54 0.38
CA VAL A 38 -7.15 4.62 1.50
C VAL A 38 -8.61 4.59 1.91
N ILE A 39 -9.18 3.40 1.87
CA ILE A 39 -10.57 3.20 2.25
C ILE A 39 -10.59 2.50 3.60
N ALA A 40 -11.18 3.14 4.60
CA ALA A 40 -11.27 2.59 5.94
C ALA A 40 -12.73 2.29 6.26
N ASN A 41 -12.96 1.11 6.82
CA ASN A 41 -14.31 0.74 7.23
C ASN A 41 -14.20 -0.21 8.42
N ALA A 42 -15.34 -0.79 8.82
CA ALA A 42 -15.38 -1.65 10.01
C ALA A 42 -14.54 -2.91 9.86
N CYS A 43 -14.29 -3.33 8.63
CA CYS A 43 -13.49 -4.53 8.37
C CYS A 43 -11.99 -4.25 8.29
N GLY A 44 -11.61 -2.99 8.25
CA GLY A 44 -10.20 -2.63 8.16
C GLY A 44 -9.97 -1.56 7.12
N ILE A 45 -8.74 -1.51 6.62
CA ILE A 45 -8.40 -0.54 5.59
C ILE A 45 -7.96 -1.26 4.33
N SER A 46 -8.20 -0.63 3.21
CA SER A 46 -7.75 -1.16 1.93
C SER A 46 -7.27 -0.03 1.04
N ILE A 47 -6.37 -0.35 0.15
CA ILE A 47 -5.83 0.58 -0.82
C ILE A 47 -5.99 -0.08 -2.18
N PRO A 48 -7.11 0.22 -2.88
CA PRO A 48 -7.32 -0.43 -4.17
C PRO A 48 -6.28 0.06 -5.16
N LEU A 49 -5.56 -0.88 -5.72
CA LEU A 49 -4.52 -0.61 -6.70
C LEU A 49 -4.89 -1.29 -8.00
N LYS A 50 -4.60 -0.60 -9.09
CA LYS A 50 -4.82 -1.17 -10.39
C LYS A 50 -3.51 -1.67 -10.94
N GLU A 51 -3.53 -2.91 -11.41
CA GLU A 51 -2.38 -3.48 -12.06
C GLU A 51 -2.07 -2.69 -13.31
N LYS A 52 -0.81 -2.32 -13.47
CA LYS A 52 -0.44 -1.52 -14.62
C LYS A 52 -0.36 -2.41 -15.85
N LYS A 53 -1.01 -1.97 -16.91
CA LYS A 53 -0.99 -2.68 -18.16
C LYS A 53 -0.21 -1.91 -19.20
N ASN A 54 0.50 -2.64 -20.00
CA ASN A 54 1.26 -2.06 -21.10
C ASN A 54 0.52 -2.17 -22.40
#